data_460f77a608f894733a0a6c37b9db92a2
#
_entry.id   460f77a608f894733a0a6c37b9db92a2
#
_cell.length_a   1.000
_cell.length_b   1.000
_cell.length_c   1.000
_cell.angle_alpha   90.00
_cell.angle_beta   90.00
_cell.angle_gamma   90.00
#
_symmetry.space_group_name_H-M   'P 1'
#
loop_
_entity.id
_entity.type
_entity.pdbx_description
1 polymer ?
#
loop_
_entity_poly.entity_id
_entity_poly.type
_entity_poly.pdbx_seq_one_letter_code
_entity_poly.pdbx_strand_id
1 'polypeptide(L)'
;MGNYQHPHHIHIIADSETWIEGNAVAQLETTAKLPHILRVAGMPDLHAGRGYPVGAAFFSDHHFYPALIGNDIGCGMAFWQTDLSAAKLKPAKLAKQLGNIDTPLSQDEQEALLGEVASDFPFSDDLAVGTIGGGNHFAELQTVETVYRADLLPVAFDSDRLQLLVHSGSRGLGQQILRRHVEAYGHRGLAEGSEAAADYLAEHQAALEFVGLNRRLIAARMFDRWRTEGDCLLDVHHNFLEQTEIAGQTGWLHRKGATPADKGLVMIPGSRGDYSYLVLPTQDCQISLNTLAHGAGRKWQRGECK
;
A
#
# COMPACT_ATOMS: atom_id res chain seq x y z
N MET A 1 -24.60 -12.02 9.34
CA MET A 1 -24.29 -10.95 8.38
C MET A 1 -25.18 -9.77 8.72
N GLY A 2 -24.64 -8.77 9.40
CA GLY A 2 -25.38 -7.54 9.72
C GLY A 2 -25.52 -6.71 8.46
N ASN A 3 -26.69 -6.77 7.82
CA ASN A 3 -27.03 -5.90 6.70
C ASN A 3 -27.21 -4.47 7.22
N TYR A 4 -26.14 -3.68 7.23
CA TYR A 4 -26.33 -2.24 7.15
C TYR A 4 -26.87 -1.95 5.75
N GLN A 5 -28.15 -1.61 5.66
CA GLN A 5 -28.78 -1.20 4.39
C GLN A 5 -28.33 0.22 4.08
N HIS A 6 -27.15 0.33 3.44
CA HIS A 6 -26.73 1.55 2.78
C HIS A 6 -27.39 1.67 1.38
N PRO A 7 -27.43 2.85 0.77
CA PRO A 7 -27.80 2.98 -0.64
C PRO A 7 -27.08 1.92 -1.49
N HIS A 8 -27.75 1.37 -2.49
CA HIS A 8 -27.32 0.17 -3.25
C HIS A 8 -25.91 0.19 -3.85
N HIS A 9 -25.16 1.28 -3.69
CA HIS A 9 -23.80 1.47 -4.21
C HIS A 9 -22.70 1.49 -3.13
N ILE A 10 -23.05 1.35 -1.84
CA ILE A 10 -22.09 1.31 -0.72
C ILE A 10 -22.08 -0.07 -0.10
N HIS A 11 -20.92 -0.70 -0.05
CA HIS A 11 -20.71 -1.99 0.60
C HIS A 11 -19.65 -1.88 1.69
N ILE A 12 -19.93 -2.43 2.87
CA ILE A 12 -18.94 -2.59 3.93
C ILE A 12 -18.67 -4.07 4.12
N ILE A 13 -17.44 -4.48 3.85
CA ILE A 13 -16.98 -5.87 3.93
C ILE A 13 -16.57 -6.15 5.37
N ALA A 14 -17.54 -6.43 6.21
CA ALA A 14 -17.33 -6.69 7.62
C ALA A 14 -18.38 -7.68 8.12
N ASP A 15 -18.05 -8.44 9.14
CA ASP A 15 -19.02 -9.24 9.90
C ASP A 15 -19.54 -8.46 11.13
N SER A 16 -20.42 -9.09 11.91
CA SER A 16 -21.02 -8.48 13.10
C SER A 16 -20.03 -8.27 14.25
N GLU A 17 -18.88 -8.96 14.22
CA GLU A 17 -17.83 -8.89 15.25
C GLU A 17 -16.76 -7.84 14.89
N THR A 18 -16.71 -7.40 13.63
CA THR A 18 -15.73 -6.43 13.17
C THR A 18 -16.06 -5.04 13.68
N TRP A 19 -15.19 -4.48 14.49
CA TRP A 19 -15.34 -3.12 14.96
C TRP A 19 -14.93 -2.11 13.89
N ILE A 20 -15.84 -1.23 13.51
CA ILE A 20 -15.58 -0.12 12.58
C ILE A 20 -16.00 1.19 13.25
N GLU A 21 -15.13 2.19 13.15
CA GLU A 21 -15.37 3.52 13.69
C GLU A 21 -16.53 4.22 12.96
N GLY A 22 -17.55 4.69 13.70
CA GLY A 22 -18.72 5.36 13.12
C GLY A 22 -18.38 6.58 12.27
N ASN A 23 -17.32 7.33 12.62
CA ASN A 23 -16.84 8.45 11.83
C ASN A 23 -16.27 8.01 10.46
N ALA A 24 -15.65 6.83 10.37
CA ALA A 24 -15.19 6.28 9.12
C ALA A 24 -16.35 5.92 8.19
N VAL A 25 -17.41 5.35 8.73
CA VAL A 25 -18.66 5.06 7.99
C VAL A 25 -19.27 6.36 7.46
N ALA A 26 -19.37 7.40 8.30
CA ALA A 26 -19.89 8.70 7.88
C ALA A 26 -19.04 9.37 6.79
N GLN A 27 -17.71 9.22 6.86
CA GLN A 27 -16.81 9.67 5.79
C GLN A 27 -17.04 8.88 4.49
N LEU A 28 -17.22 7.56 4.58
CA LEU A 28 -17.49 6.70 3.43
C LEU A 28 -18.79 7.11 2.73
N GLU A 29 -19.87 7.30 3.49
CA GLU A 29 -21.17 7.75 2.99
C GLU A 29 -21.15 9.15 2.38
N THR A 30 -20.35 10.04 2.96
CA THR A 30 -20.15 11.41 2.43
C THR A 30 -19.39 11.37 1.11
N THR A 31 -18.35 10.54 1.03
CA THR A 31 -17.55 10.36 -0.19
C THR A 31 -18.37 9.72 -1.31
N ALA A 32 -19.26 8.80 -0.99
CA ALA A 32 -20.16 8.18 -1.97
C ALA A 32 -21.11 9.17 -2.67
N LYS A 33 -21.31 10.35 -2.09
CA LYS A 33 -22.16 11.43 -2.66
C LYS A 33 -21.41 12.36 -3.62
N LEU A 34 -20.10 12.18 -3.79
CA LEU A 34 -19.35 12.96 -4.77
C LEU A 34 -19.86 12.66 -6.18
N PRO A 35 -19.92 13.68 -7.08
CA PRO A 35 -20.30 13.47 -8.46
C PRO A 35 -19.51 12.33 -9.12
N HIS A 36 -20.14 11.60 -10.01
CA HIS A 36 -19.51 10.49 -10.74
C HIS A 36 -19.05 9.28 -9.90
N ILE A 37 -19.15 9.28 -8.57
CA ILE A 37 -18.92 8.08 -7.77
C ILE A 37 -20.11 7.14 -7.95
N LEU A 38 -19.83 5.95 -8.48
CA LEU A 38 -20.82 4.93 -8.80
C LEU A 38 -20.93 3.86 -7.74
N ARG A 39 -19.80 3.46 -7.18
CA ARG A 39 -19.72 2.38 -6.17
C ARG A 39 -18.63 2.66 -5.17
N VAL A 40 -18.85 2.22 -3.95
CA VAL A 40 -17.91 2.39 -2.83
C VAL A 40 -17.85 1.11 -2.01
N ALA A 41 -16.64 0.70 -1.64
CA ALA A 41 -16.42 -0.44 -0.76
C ALA A 41 -15.52 -0.05 0.42
N GLY A 42 -15.96 -0.32 1.65
CA GLY A 42 -15.17 -0.22 2.88
C GLY A 42 -14.68 -1.60 3.29
N MET A 43 -13.40 -1.73 3.60
CA MET A 43 -12.75 -2.97 4.03
C MET A 43 -12.90 -3.16 5.55
N PRO A 44 -12.60 -4.37 6.10
CA PRO A 44 -12.68 -4.62 7.55
C PRO A 44 -11.82 -3.70 8.41
N ASP A 45 -10.75 -3.14 7.84
CA ASP A 45 -9.85 -2.18 8.47
C ASP A 45 -10.21 -0.70 8.20
N LEU A 46 -11.47 -0.44 7.79
CA LEU A 46 -11.99 0.89 7.53
C LEU A 46 -11.83 1.79 8.76
N HIS A 47 -11.16 2.92 8.61
CA HIS A 47 -10.98 3.91 9.66
C HIS A 47 -11.00 5.34 9.13
N ALA A 48 -11.24 6.31 10.02
CA ALA A 48 -11.30 7.71 9.63
C ALA A 48 -9.93 8.24 9.19
N GLY A 49 -9.90 8.92 8.04
CA GLY A 49 -8.74 9.61 7.51
C GLY A 49 -8.88 11.13 7.55
N ARG A 50 -7.88 11.86 7.02
CA ARG A 50 -7.94 13.32 6.87
C ARG A 50 -8.86 13.68 5.70
N GLY A 51 -10.15 13.88 6.00
CA GLY A 51 -11.19 14.26 5.05
C GLY A 51 -11.85 13.07 4.32
N TYR A 52 -11.13 12.00 4.05
CA TYR A 52 -11.64 10.80 3.38
C TYR A 52 -11.22 9.54 4.14
N PRO A 53 -12.06 8.48 4.16
CA PRO A 53 -11.75 7.28 4.91
C PRO A 53 -10.56 6.53 4.31
N VAL A 54 -9.91 5.71 5.12
CA VAL A 54 -8.84 4.78 4.77
C VAL A 54 -9.36 3.35 4.98
N GLY A 55 -8.86 2.38 4.22
CA GLY A 55 -9.45 1.06 4.13
C GLY A 55 -10.66 1.05 3.19
N ALA A 56 -10.59 1.81 2.09
CA ALA A 56 -11.72 1.97 1.19
C ALA A 56 -11.31 2.03 -0.29
N ALA A 57 -12.25 1.62 -1.14
CA ALA A 57 -12.16 1.74 -2.59
C ALA A 57 -13.37 2.50 -3.15
N PHE A 58 -13.15 3.31 -4.19
CA PHE A 58 -14.16 4.17 -4.80
C PHE A 58 -14.08 4.02 -6.32
N PHE A 59 -15.18 3.63 -6.95
CA PHE A 59 -15.26 3.50 -8.39
C PHE A 59 -16.10 4.63 -8.98
N SER A 60 -15.55 5.31 -9.99
CA SER A 60 -16.18 6.47 -10.64
C SER A 60 -16.14 6.36 -12.17
N ASP A 61 -17.06 7.05 -12.86
CA ASP A 61 -17.05 7.20 -14.30
C ASP A 61 -16.57 8.60 -14.71
N HIS A 62 -15.84 8.67 -15.84
CA HIS A 62 -15.43 9.92 -16.49
C HIS A 62 -14.75 10.99 -15.61
N HIS A 63 -14.60 10.72 -14.31
CA HIS A 63 -13.93 11.60 -13.34
C HIS A 63 -13.13 10.80 -12.36
N PHE A 64 -12.04 11.38 -11.86
CA PHE A 64 -11.32 10.83 -10.72
C PHE A 64 -10.89 11.92 -9.74
N TYR A 65 -10.61 11.53 -8.51
CA TYR A 65 -10.38 12.43 -7.39
C TYR A 65 -9.00 12.17 -6.76
N PRO A 66 -7.96 12.95 -7.10
CA PRO A 66 -6.64 12.84 -6.48
C PRO A 66 -6.65 12.85 -4.95
N ALA A 67 -7.54 13.65 -4.36
CA ALA A 67 -7.67 13.73 -2.91
C ALA A 67 -8.13 12.40 -2.26
N LEU A 68 -8.83 11.51 -3.00
CA LEU A 68 -9.21 10.18 -2.51
C LEU A 68 -7.99 9.24 -2.39
N ILE A 69 -6.94 9.45 -3.16
CA ILE A 69 -5.70 8.70 -3.02
C ILE A 69 -4.90 9.22 -1.81
N GLY A 70 -4.94 10.53 -1.60
CA GLY A 70 -4.23 11.20 -0.52
C GLY A 70 -2.78 11.53 -0.87
N ASN A 71 -1.99 11.81 0.17
CA ASN A 71 -0.63 12.31 0.05
C ASN A 71 0.45 11.22 -0.01
N ASP A 72 0.08 9.95 0.14
CA ASP A 72 1.02 8.84 0.09
C ASP A 72 0.72 7.92 -1.10
N ILE A 73 0.83 8.50 -2.30
CA ILE A 73 0.63 7.81 -3.56
C ILE A 73 1.57 6.59 -3.63
N GLY A 74 1.05 5.43 -3.99
CA GLY A 74 1.84 4.22 -4.14
C GLY A 74 2.27 3.56 -2.83
N CYS A 75 1.86 4.08 -1.64
CA CYS A 75 2.08 3.34 -0.40
C CYS A 75 1.65 1.88 -0.59
N GLY A 76 2.49 0.95 -0.12
CA GLY A 76 2.31 -0.46 -0.42
C GLY A 76 3.27 -1.35 0.33
N MET A 77 3.15 -2.64 0.05
CA MET A 77 3.91 -3.71 0.68
C MET A 77 4.77 -4.41 -0.37
N ALA A 78 6.03 -4.63 -0.01
CA ALA A 78 6.88 -5.55 -0.77
C ALA A 78 7.44 -6.61 0.18
N PHE A 79 7.54 -7.84 -0.30
CA PHE A 79 7.84 -9.00 0.52
C PHE A 79 8.88 -9.88 -0.17
N TRP A 80 9.93 -10.24 0.58
CA TRP A 80 11.03 -11.05 0.09
C TRP A 80 11.25 -12.27 0.96
N GLN A 81 11.56 -13.39 0.34
CA GLN A 81 12.19 -14.53 0.99
C GLN A 81 13.70 -14.30 1.00
N THR A 82 14.31 -14.26 2.18
CA THR A 82 15.75 -14.05 2.33
C THR A 82 16.52 -15.36 2.40
N ASP A 83 17.86 -15.31 2.23
CA ASP A 83 18.74 -16.45 2.49
C ASP A 83 19.08 -16.66 3.98
N LEU A 84 18.55 -15.82 4.85
CA LEU A 84 18.77 -15.93 6.30
C LEU A 84 17.96 -17.09 6.90
N SER A 85 18.62 -18.01 7.58
CA SER A 85 17.96 -19.12 8.27
C SER A 85 17.27 -18.65 9.56
N ALA A 86 15.99 -18.97 9.71
CA ALA A 86 15.23 -18.69 10.93
C ALA A 86 15.82 -19.39 12.16
N ALA A 87 16.31 -20.64 12.00
CA ALA A 87 16.93 -21.41 13.09
C ALA A 87 18.25 -20.78 13.61
N LYS A 88 18.91 -19.95 12.78
CA LYS A 88 20.16 -19.26 13.15
C LYS A 88 19.93 -17.79 13.52
N LEU A 89 18.68 -17.37 13.72
CA LEU A 89 18.32 -16.01 14.03
C LEU A 89 18.98 -15.48 15.30
N LYS A 90 19.69 -14.36 15.15
CA LYS A 90 20.29 -13.60 16.27
C LYS A 90 19.86 -12.13 16.15
N PRO A 91 18.69 -11.74 16.68
CA PRO A 91 18.11 -10.40 16.46
C PRO A 91 19.06 -9.26 16.80
N ALA A 92 19.75 -9.35 17.95
CA ALA A 92 20.70 -8.33 18.38
C ALA A 92 21.91 -8.17 17.42
N LYS A 93 22.36 -9.28 16.79
CA LYS A 93 23.43 -9.23 15.78
C LYS A 93 22.93 -8.55 14.52
N LEU A 94 21.75 -8.93 14.01
CA LEU A 94 21.16 -8.35 12.81
C LEU A 94 20.87 -6.86 13.01
N ALA A 95 20.34 -6.47 14.15
CA ALA A 95 20.10 -5.06 14.48
C ALA A 95 21.41 -4.26 14.51
N LYS A 96 22.48 -4.81 15.10
CA LYS A 96 23.80 -4.17 15.10
C LYS A 96 24.40 -4.05 13.70
N GLN A 97 24.23 -5.06 12.85
CA GLN A 97 24.73 -5.05 11.46
C GLN A 97 23.96 -4.02 10.61
N LEU A 98 22.63 -3.97 10.79
CA LEU A 98 21.78 -3.02 10.08
C LEU A 98 22.17 -1.58 10.37
N GLY A 99 22.42 -1.26 11.62
CA GLY A 99 22.73 0.11 12.05
C GLY A 99 21.57 1.09 11.76
N ASN A 100 21.92 2.34 11.47
CA ASN A 100 20.92 3.35 11.07
C ASN A 100 20.77 3.37 9.55
N ILE A 101 19.52 3.20 9.08
CA ILE A 101 19.10 3.31 7.67
C ILE A 101 18.03 4.40 7.46
N ASP A 102 17.84 5.32 8.42
CA ASP A 102 16.84 6.38 8.32
C ASP A 102 17.31 7.58 7.48
N THR A 103 18.62 7.67 7.19
CA THR A 103 19.16 8.70 6.32
C THR A 103 18.97 8.33 4.85
N PRO A 104 18.64 9.27 3.95
CA PRO A 104 18.64 9.04 2.51
C PRO A 104 19.96 8.46 2.03
N LEU A 105 19.90 7.66 0.95
CA LEU A 105 21.11 7.19 0.28
C LEU A 105 21.81 8.35 -0.42
N SER A 106 23.13 8.40 -0.31
CA SER A 106 23.95 9.27 -1.18
C SER A 106 23.85 8.81 -2.64
N GLN A 107 24.24 9.68 -3.57
CA GLN A 107 24.22 9.31 -4.98
C GLN A 107 25.12 8.10 -5.27
N ASP A 108 26.33 8.04 -4.67
CA ASP A 108 27.25 6.90 -4.83
C ASP A 108 26.63 5.57 -4.29
N GLU A 109 25.93 5.65 -3.14
CA GLU A 109 25.22 4.47 -2.59
C GLU A 109 24.04 4.06 -3.46
N GLN A 110 23.32 5.02 -4.06
CA GLN A 110 22.22 4.73 -5.00
C GLN A 110 22.79 4.02 -6.23
N GLU A 111 23.83 4.55 -6.86
CA GLU A 111 24.48 3.95 -8.03
C GLU A 111 25.02 2.54 -7.72
N ALA A 112 25.65 2.36 -6.56
CA ALA A 112 26.18 1.07 -6.13
C ALA A 112 25.07 0.01 -5.89
N LEU A 113 23.93 0.40 -5.27
CA LEU A 113 22.82 -0.50 -4.98
C LEU A 113 21.88 -0.72 -6.16
N LEU A 114 21.77 0.27 -7.05
CA LEU A 114 20.97 0.14 -8.26
C LEU A 114 21.70 -0.65 -9.36
N GLY A 115 23.03 -0.66 -9.34
CA GLY A 115 23.97 -1.42 -10.16
C GLY A 115 23.50 -1.86 -11.56
N GLU A 116 22.45 -2.62 -11.64
CA GLU A 116 21.82 -3.12 -12.86
C GLU A 116 20.35 -2.71 -12.99
N VAL A 117 19.77 -2.07 -11.98
CA VAL A 117 18.40 -1.56 -12.04
C VAL A 117 18.45 -0.16 -12.63
N ALA A 118 18.74 -0.07 -13.92
CA ALA A 118 18.65 1.16 -14.68
C ALA A 118 17.25 1.76 -14.50
N SER A 119 17.14 2.80 -13.71
CA SER A 119 15.95 3.61 -13.69
C SER A 119 16.31 4.97 -14.26
N ASP A 120 15.67 5.34 -15.36
CA ASP A 120 15.70 6.71 -15.88
C ASP A 120 14.95 7.69 -14.97
N PHE A 121 14.64 7.26 -13.73
CA PHE A 121 13.90 8.08 -12.79
C PHE A 121 14.80 9.26 -12.36
N PRO A 122 14.37 10.52 -12.58
CA PRO A 122 15.13 11.69 -12.21
C PRO A 122 15.10 11.85 -10.67
N PHE A 123 16.09 11.26 -9.98
CA PHE A 123 16.27 11.51 -8.56
C PHE A 123 16.70 12.97 -8.36
N SER A 124 15.94 13.68 -7.52
CA SER A 124 16.39 14.94 -6.94
C SER A 124 16.88 14.70 -5.51
N ASP A 125 17.85 15.47 -5.06
CA ASP A 125 18.41 15.38 -3.69
C ASP A 125 17.32 15.55 -2.59
N ASP A 126 16.19 16.15 -2.95
CA ASP A 126 15.05 16.35 -2.04
C ASP A 126 14.23 15.07 -1.78
N LEU A 127 14.44 14.01 -2.56
CA LEU A 127 13.74 12.74 -2.38
C LEU A 127 14.46 11.90 -1.34
N ALA A 128 13.73 11.49 -0.29
CA ALA A 128 14.26 10.65 0.77
C ALA A 128 14.40 9.17 0.32
N VAL A 129 15.25 8.96 -0.70
CA VAL A 129 15.46 7.67 -1.38
C VAL A 129 16.11 6.65 -0.46
N GLY A 130 15.66 5.41 -0.52
CA GLY A 130 16.18 4.31 0.29
C GLY A 130 15.81 4.42 1.78
N THR A 131 14.80 5.25 2.12
CA THR A 131 14.34 5.40 3.51
C THR A 131 12.94 4.82 3.70
N ILE A 132 12.73 4.18 4.86
CA ILE A 132 11.43 3.60 5.24
C ILE A 132 10.40 4.71 5.43
N GLY A 133 10.72 5.71 6.23
CA GLY A 133 9.84 6.80 6.59
C GLY A 133 9.15 6.65 7.93
N GLY A 134 8.40 7.68 8.28
CA GLY A 134 7.64 7.71 9.53
C GLY A 134 6.20 7.22 9.38
N GLY A 135 5.46 7.36 10.47
CA GLY A 135 4.03 7.04 10.44
C GLY A 135 3.75 5.54 10.60
N ASN A 136 3.10 4.92 9.62
CA ASN A 136 2.80 3.50 9.57
C ASN A 136 3.81 2.70 8.73
N HIS A 137 4.85 3.36 8.20
CA HIS A 137 5.90 2.69 7.44
C HIS A 137 6.82 1.89 8.35
N PHE A 138 7.27 0.76 7.87
CA PHE A 138 8.18 -0.14 8.58
C PHE A 138 8.93 -1.07 7.61
N ALA A 139 10.03 -1.63 8.07
CA ALA A 139 10.65 -2.81 7.47
C ALA A 139 10.99 -3.78 8.60
N GLU A 140 10.61 -5.04 8.44
CA GLU A 140 10.78 -6.04 9.48
C GLU A 140 11.08 -7.43 8.93
N LEU A 141 11.88 -8.19 9.68
CA LEU A 141 12.07 -9.61 9.44
C LEU A 141 11.02 -10.42 10.19
N GLN A 142 10.42 -11.36 9.50
CA GLN A 142 9.39 -12.25 10.02
C GLN A 142 9.85 -13.71 9.93
N THR A 143 9.38 -14.55 10.85
CA THR A 143 9.44 -15.99 10.76
C THR A 143 8.12 -16.55 10.28
N VAL A 144 8.15 -17.66 9.58
CA VAL A 144 6.93 -18.33 9.12
C VAL A 144 6.40 -19.20 10.26
N GLU A 145 5.14 -19.00 10.62
CA GLU A 145 4.47 -19.81 11.64
C GLU A 145 3.78 -21.03 11.02
N THR A 146 3.00 -20.81 9.95
CA THR A 146 2.23 -21.89 9.30
C THR A 146 2.11 -21.62 7.81
N VAL A 147 2.27 -22.67 7.01
CA VAL A 147 2.00 -22.66 5.57
C VAL A 147 0.78 -23.54 5.28
N TYR A 148 -0.32 -22.94 4.85
CA TYR A 148 -1.54 -23.67 4.55
C TYR A 148 -1.57 -24.26 3.13
N ARG A 149 -1.05 -23.52 2.14
CA ARG A 149 -1.12 -23.84 0.72
C ARG A 149 0.16 -23.44 -0.01
N ALA A 150 1.25 -24.21 0.23
CA ALA A 150 2.55 -23.99 -0.44
C ALA A 150 2.47 -24.14 -1.98
N ASP A 151 1.53 -24.97 -2.45
CA ASP A 151 1.29 -25.23 -3.86
C ASP A 151 0.78 -24.01 -4.68
N LEU A 152 0.29 -22.98 -4.00
CA LEU A 152 -0.19 -21.74 -4.62
C LEU A 152 0.87 -20.62 -4.70
N LEU A 153 2.03 -20.83 -4.12
CA LEU A 153 3.10 -19.83 -4.13
C LEU A 153 3.84 -19.85 -5.47
N PRO A 154 4.22 -18.68 -6.03
CA PRO A 154 4.84 -18.58 -7.34
C PRO A 154 6.30 -19.06 -7.39
N VAL A 155 6.90 -19.29 -6.22
CA VAL A 155 8.29 -19.72 -6.04
C VAL A 155 8.38 -20.85 -5.02
N ALA A 156 9.51 -21.57 -5.01
CA ALA A 156 9.82 -22.54 -3.96
C ALA A 156 9.95 -21.80 -2.61
N PHE A 157 8.86 -21.82 -1.83
CA PHE A 157 8.80 -21.15 -0.55
C PHE A 157 9.41 -22.01 0.54
N ASP A 158 10.41 -21.46 1.25
CA ASP A 158 11.12 -22.13 2.33
C ASP A 158 10.74 -21.50 3.67
N SER A 159 9.96 -22.24 4.48
CA SER A 159 9.52 -21.80 5.81
C SER A 159 10.67 -21.66 6.81
N ASP A 160 11.83 -22.26 6.54
CA ASP A 160 13.02 -22.16 7.39
C ASP A 160 13.84 -20.88 7.15
N ARG A 161 13.43 -20.06 6.16
CA ARG A 161 14.04 -18.76 5.86
C ARG A 161 13.29 -17.62 6.54
N LEU A 162 14.05 -16.57 6.88
CA LEU A 162 13.44 -15.31 7.31
C LEU A 162 12.83 -14.60 6.11
N GLN A 163 11.70 -13.96 6.35
CA GLN A 163 10.98 -13.16 5.37
C GLN A 163 11.18 -11.69 5.68
N LEU A 164 11.49 -10.85 4.68
CA LEU A 164 11.56 -9.40 4.83
C LEU A 164 10.28 -8.77 4.30
N LEU A 165 9.58 -8.03 5.14
CA LEU A 165 8.42 -7.21 4.76
C LEU A 165 8.79 -5.74 4.83
N VAL A 166 8.59 -5.00 3.74
CA VAL A 166 8.81 -3.55 3.65
C VAL A 166 7.50 -2.85 3.33
N HIS A 167 7.08 -1.95 4.20
CA HIS A 167 5.96 -1.04 4.01
C HIS A 167 6.49 0.38 3.87
N SER A 168 6.42 0.95 2.68
CA SER A 168 6.84 2.34 2.42
C SER A 168 6.05 2.94 1.27
N GLY A 169 6.02 4.27 1.21
CA GLY A 169 5.29 5.07 0.23
C GLY A 169 6.14 6.13 -0.46
N SER A 170 5.49 7.09 -1.11
CA SER A 170 6.11 8.11 -1.97
C SER A 170 6.88 9.21 -1.23
N ARG A 171 7.01 9.07 0.08
CA ARG A 171 7.74 10.03 0.89
C ARG A 171 7.19 11.46 0.66
N GLY A 172 8.06 12.46 0.47
CA GLY A 172 7.66 13.83 0.17
C GLY A 172 7.05 14.04 -1.21
N LEU A 173 7.33 13.16 -2.18
CA LEU A 173 6.88 13.31 -3.57
C LEU A 173 5.35 13.33 -3.67
N GLY A 174 4.65 12.33 -3.15
CA GLY A 174 3.19 12.28 -3.22
C GLY A 174 2.52 13.42 -2.47
N GLN A 175 3.11 13.91 -1.38
CA GLN A 175 2.62 15.09 -0.68
C GLN A 175 2.74 16.35 -1.55
N GLN A 176 3.83 16.52 -2.30
CA GLN A 176 4.01 17.65 -3.21
C GLN A 176 3.02 17.58 -4.37
N ILE A 177 2.81 16.39 -4.96
CA ILE A 177 1.83 16.17 -6.04
C ILE A 177 0.43 16.56 -5.56
N LEU A 178 -0.03 15.99 -4.43
CA LEU A 178 -1.36 16.30 -3.90
C LEU A 178 -1.51 17.78 -3.56
N ARG A 179 -0.48 18.41 -2.96
CA ARG A 179 -0.53 19.83 -2.61
C ARG A 179 -0.73 20.70 -3.86
N ARG A 180 0.10 20.52 -4.91
CA ARG A 180 -0.06 21.26 -6.18
C ARG A 180 -1.43 21.08 -6.77
N HIS A 181 -1.95 19.84 -6.76
CA HIS A 181 -3.29 19.57 -7.27
C HIS A 181 -4.37 20.28 -6.47
N VAL A 182 -4.33 20.21 -5.13
CA VAL A 182 -5.34 20.85 -4.27
C VAL A 182 -5.26 22.39 -4.33
N GLU A 183 -4.09 22.96 -4.45
CA GLU A 183 -3.90 24.42 -4.65
C GLU A 183 -4.51 24.88 -5.97
N ALA A 184 -4.38 24.08 -7.05
CA ALA A 184 -4.92 24.45 -8.37
C ALA A 184 -6.43 24.18 -8.51
N TYR A 185 -6.92 23.07 -8.00
CA TYR A 185 -8.27 22.55 -8.29
C TYR A 185 -9.14 22.31 -7.05
N GLY A 186 -8.60 22.46 -5.83
CA GLY A 186 -9.28 22.10 -4.59
C GLY A 186 -9.50 20.59 -4.48
N HIS A 187 -10.64 20.20 -3.89
CA HIS A 187 -11.04 18.80 -3.77
C HIS A 187 -11.98 18.34 -4.89
N ARG A 188 -12.08 19.10 -5.95
CA ARG A 188 -12.90 18.73 -7.11
C ARG A 188 -12.22 17.60 -7.89
N GLY A 189 -13.03 16.72 -8.46
CA GLY A 189 -12.55 15.70 -9.38
C GLY A 189 -12.04 16.30 -10.68
N LEU A 190 -11.19 15.56 -11.36
CA LEU A 190 -10.71 15.86 -12.69
C LEU A 190 -11.51 15.10 -13.73
N ALA A 191 -11.94 15.80 -14.77
CA ALA A 191 -12.61 15.17 -15.89
C ALA A 191 -11.62 14.36 -16.72
N GLU A 192 -11.96 13.12 -17.03
CA GLU A 192 -11.19 12.28 -17.96
C GLU A 192 -10.95 12.98 -19.28
N GLY A 193 -9.75 12.88 -19.83
CA GLY A 193 -9.35 13.53 -21.08
C GLY A 193 -9.03 15.03 -20.96
N SER A 194 -9.17 15.65 -19.79
CA SER A 194 -8.68 17.01 -19.57
C SER A 194 -7.15 17.06 -19.43
N GLU A 195 -6.53 18.21 -19.74
CA GLU A 195 -5.10 18.43 -19.56
C GLU A 195 -4.69 18.22 -18.09
N ALA A 196 -5.46 18.76 -17.15
CA ALA A 196 -5.22 18.55 -15.70
C ALA A 196 -5.29 17.09 -15.28
N ALA A 197 -6.14 16.28 -15.92
CA ALA A 197 -6.20 14.84 -15.69
C ALA A 197 -4.95 14.13 -16.23
N ALA A 198 -4.49 14.51 -17.44
CA ALA A 198 -3.29 13.93 -18.03
C ALA A 198 -2.03 14.25 -17.19
N ASP A 199 -1.89 15.50 -16.75
CA ASP A 199 -0.79 15.94 -15.89
C ASP A 199 -0.76 15.17 -14.57
N TYR A 200 -1.92 15.07 -13.89
CA TYR A 200 -1.98 14.31 -12.65
C TYR A 200 -1.64 12.83 -12.85
N LEU A 201 -2.15 12.19 -13.91
CA LEU A 201 -1.87 10.77 -14.18
C LEU A 201 -0.39 10.54 -14.45
N ALA A 202 0.29 11.44 -15.15
CA ALA A 202 1.73 11.37 -15.37
C ALA A 202 2.51 11.47 -14.05
N GLU A 203 2.18 12.44 -13.19
CA GLU A 203 2.80 12.60 -11.87
C GLU A 203 2.49 11.39 -10.95
N HIS A 204 1.27 10.89 -10.99
CA HIS A 204 0.85 9.71 -10.24
C HIS A 204 1.65 8.46 -10.66
N GLN A 205 1.81 8.24 -11.96
CA GLN A 205 2.60 7.12 -12.49
C GLN A 205 4.07 7.22 -12.06
N ALA A 206 4.67 8.40 -12.16
CA ALA A 206 6.03 8.65 -11.69
C ALA A 206 6.17 8.37 -10.18
N ALA A 207 5.15 8.71 -9.37
CA ALA A 207 5.16 8.39 -7.95
C ALA A 207 5.09 6.87 -7.69
N LEU A 208 4.29 6.12 -8.47
CA LEU A 208 4.23 4.64 -8.35
C LEU A 208 5.58 3.99 -8.67
N GLU A 209 6.25 4.44 -9.73
CA GLU A 209 7.58 3.96 -10.12
C GLU A 209 8.63 4.25 -9.05
N PHE A 210 8.64 5.49 -8.54
CA PHE A 210 9.50 5.90 -7.42
C PHE A 210 9.30 4.99 -6.20
N VAL A 211 8.06 4.70 -5.81
CA VAL A 211 7.77 3.92 -4.60
C VAL A 211 8.22 2.47 -4.75
N GLY A 212 7.99 1.84 -5.90
CA GLY A 212 8.48 0.49 -6.18
C GLY A 212 10.01 0.44 -6.10
N LEU A 213 10.69 1.44 -6.66
CA LEU A 213 12.14 1.57 -6.56
C LEU A 213 12.60 1.79 -5.12
N ASN A 214 11.93 2.68 -4.37
CA ASN A 214 12.28 2.96 -2.98
C ASN A 214 12.20 1.71 -2.10
N ARG A 215 11.14 0.89 -2.24
CA ARG A 215 11.04 -0.38 -1.50
C ARG A 215 12.16 -1.36 -1.85
N ARG A 216 12.52 -1.46 -3.14
CA ARG A 216 13.66 -2.28 -3.58
C ARG A 216 14.98 -1.79 -3.01
N LEU A 217 15.22 -0.47 -2.99
CA LEU A 217 16.43 0.12 -2.39
C LEU A 217 16.50 -0.10 -0.87
N ILE A 218 15.36 -0.01 -0.16
CA ILE A 218 15.31 -0.36 1.27
C ILE A 218 15.73 -1.81 1.48
N ALA A 219 15.16 -2.75 0.70
CA ALA A 219 15.51 -4.16 0.80
C ALA A 219 16.98 -4.41 0.44
N ALA A 220 17.49 -3.85 -0.67
CA ALA A 220 18.89 -3.97 -1.09
C ALA A 220 19.84 -3.44 -0.02
N ARG A 221 19.54 -2.29 0.58
CA ARG A 221 20.30 -1.71 1.69
C ARG A 221 20.35 -2.61 2.91
N MET A 222 19.24 -3.26 3.25
CA MET A 222 19.17 -4.20 4.35
C MET A 222 19.95 -5.47 4.03
N PHE A 223 19.84 -5.99 2.82
CA PHE A 223 20.57 -7.17 2.35
C PHE A 223 22.08 -6.95 2.35
N ASP A 224 22.54 -5.82 1.84
CA ASP A 224 23.96 -5.45 1.90
C ASP A 224 24.49 -5.45 3.34
N ARG A 225 23.78 -4.79 4.26
CA ARG A 225 24.19 -4.71 5.68
C ARG A 225 24.21 -6.08 6.37
N TRP A 226 23.27 -6.96 6.01
CA TRP A 226 23.22 -8.32 6.55
C TRP A 226 24.09 -9.33 5.79
N ARG A 227 24.62 -8.95 4.63
CA ARG A 227 25.39 -9.81 3.70
C ARG A 227 24.58 -11.03 3.30
N THR A 228 23.39 -10.81 2.79
CA THR A 228 22.42 -11.80 2.34
C THR A 228 21.79 -11.34 1.04
N GLU A 229 21.08 -12.24 0.39
CA GLU A 229 20.24 -11.97 -0.77
C GLU A 229 18.81 -12.36 -0.46
N GLY A 230 17.89 -12.12 -1.39
CA GLY A 230 16.49 -12.52 -1.25
C GLY A 230 15.71 -12.31 -2.54
N ASP A 231 14.71 -13.19 -2.73
CA ASP A 231 13.81 -13.16 -3.87
C ASP A 231 12.55 -12.37 -3.53
N CYS A 232 12.19 -11.40 -4.38
CA CYS A 232 10.96 -10.64 -4.23
C CYS A 232 9.75 -11.49 -4.62
N LEU A 233 8.85 -11.72 -3.67
CA LEU A 233 7.63 -12.53 -3.88
C LEU A 233 6.44 -11.68 -4.29
N LEU A 234 6.37 -10.44 -3.81
CA LEU A 234 5.36 -9.45 -4.20
C LEU A 234 5.86 -8.02 -3.96
N ASP A 235 5.32 -7.09 -4.75
CA ASP A 235 5.38 -5.64 -4.53
C ASP A 235 4.06 -5.04 -4.99
N VAL A 236 3.19 -4.63 -4.05
CA VAL A 236 1.80 -4.24 -4.31
C VAL A 236 1.49 -2.91 -3.64
N HIS A 237 0.93 -1.98 -4.41
CA HIS A 237 0.42 -0.70 -3.90
C HIS A 237 -0.98 -0.86 -3.29
N HIS A 238 -1.30 -0.02 -2.31
CA HIS A 238 -2.64 0.07 -1.70
C HIS A 238 -3.19 1.51 -1.62
N ASN A 239 -2.45 2.49 -2.17
CA ASN A 239 -2.90 3.88 -2.35
C ASN A 239 -2.63 4.29 -3.80
N PHE A 240 -3.56 4.07 -4.69
CA PHE A 240 -3.38 4.44 -6.10
C PHE A 240 -4.70 4.50 -6.86
N LEU A 241 -4.61 5.08 -8.05
CA LEU A 241 -5.67 5.21 -9.03
C LEU A 241 -5.35 4.32 -10.24
N GLU A 242 -6.33 3.59 -10.72
CA GLU A 242 -6.22 2.85 -11.98
C GLU A 242 -7.53 2.92 -12.78
N GLN A 243 -7.42 2.85 -14.09
CA GLN A 243 -8.56 2.59 -14.95
C GLN A 243 -8.81 1.09 -15.01
N THR A 244 -10.05 0.67 -14.77
CA THR A 244 -10.42 -0.75 -14.74
C THR A 244 -11.88 -0.95 -15.13
N GLU A 245 -12.29 -2.19 -15.30
CA GLU A 245 -13.67 -2.58 -15.54
C GLU A 245 -14.26 -3.24 -14.28
N ILE A 246 -15.38 -2.72 -13.83
CA ILE A 246 -16.17 -3.29 -12.71
C ILE A 246 -17.59 -3.57 -13.21
N ALA A 247 -18.00 -4.83 -13.18
CA ALA A 247 -19.33 -5.30 -13.60
C ALA A 247 -19.72 -4.80 -15.01
N GLY A 248 -18.78 -4.89 -15.98
CA GLY A 248 -19.01 -4.49 -17.36
C GLY A 248 -18.95 -2.99 -17.62
N GLN A 249 -18.57 -2.18 -16.63
CA GLN A 249 -18.43 -0.74 -16.78
C GLN A 249 -16.97 -0.32 -16.59
N THR A 250 -16.37 0.33 -17.61
CA THR A 250 -15.04 0.95 -17.51
C THR A 250 -15.10 2.24 -16.70
N GLY A 251 -14.13 2.44 -15.82
CA GLY A 251 -14.05 3.61 -14.96
C GLY A 251 -12.75 3.70 -14.19
N TRP A 252 -12.70 4.58 -13.21
CA TRP A 252 -11.54 4.88 -12.38
C TRP A 252 -11.73 4.32 -10.98
N LEU A 253 -10.84 3.43 -10.57
CA LEU A 253 -10.84 2.83 -9.25
C LEU A 253 -9.75 3.48 -8.38
N HIS A 254 -10.22 4.15 -7.32
CA HIS A 254 -9.38 4.77 -6.30
C HIS A 254 -9.25 3.81 -5.14
N ARG A 255 -8.03 3.45 -4.76
CA ARG A 255 -7.75 2.68 -3.54
C ARG A 255 -7.01 3.56 -2.54
N LYS A 256 -7.50 3.59 -1.30
CA LYS A 256 -6.88 4.30 -0.18
C LYS A 256 -6.76 3.38 1.03
N GLY A 257 -5.54 2.90 1.30
CA GLY A 257 -5.33 1.87 2.30
C GLY A 257 -6.13 0.60 1.97
N ALA A 258 -6.11 0.20 0.70
CA ALA A 258 -6.91 -0.90 0.20
C ALA A 258 -6.16 -1.62 -0.93
N THR A 259 -5.93 -2.93 -0.78
CA THR A 259 -5.02 -3.70 -1.64
C THR A 259 -5.79 -4.38 -2.76
N PRO A 260 -5.27 -4.42 -4.01
CA PRO A 260 -5.88 -5.16 -5.10
C PRO A 260 -6.06 -6.65 -4.76
N ALA A 261 -7.23 -7.21 -5.06
CA ALA A 261 -7.54 -8.63 -4.88
C ALA A 261 -7.43 -9.45 -6.19
N ASP A 262 -7.12 -8.79 -7.29
CA ASP A 262 -7.09 -9.35 -8.65
C ASP A 262 -5.68 -9.40 -9.25
N LYS A 263 -4.64 -9.07 -8.47
CA LYS A 263 -3.24 -8.99 -8.93
C LYS A 263 -2.33 -10.05 -8.30
N GLY A 264 -2.90 -11.15 -7.80
CA GLY A 264 -2.14 -12.27 -7.23
C GLY A 264 -2.01 -12.20 -5.71
N LEU A 265 -0.84 -12.49 -5.19
CA LEU A 265 -0.59 -12.55 -3.75
C LEU A 265 -0.75 -11.17 -3.08
N VAL A 266 -1.30 -11.17 -1.87
CA VAL A 266 -1.51 -9.98 -1.05
C VAL A 266 -0.91 -10.21 0.34
N MET A 267 -0.18 -9.22 0.84
CA MET A 267 0.26 -9.20 2.23
C MET A 267 -0.68 -8.35 3.07
N ILE A 268 -1.22 -8.95 4.14
CA ILE A 268 -2.04 -8.28 5.15
C ILE A 268 -1.24 -8.29 6.46
N PRO A 269 -0.52 -7.21 6.80
CA PRO A 269 0.27 -7.15 8.01
C PRO A 269 -0.62 -7.03 9.25
N GLY A 270 -0.24 -7.76 10.29
CA GLY A 270 -0.76 -7.59 11.64
C GLY A 270 -0.18 -6.36 12.34
N SER A 271 -0.57 -6.14 13.58
CA SER A 271 0.07 -5.19 14.45
C SER A 271 1.40 -5.75 14.97
N ARG A 272 2.25 -4.89 15.56
CA ARG A 272 3.56 -5.32 16.07
C ARG A 272 3.43 -6.47 17.08
N GLY A 273 4.05 -7.59 16.77
CA GLY A 273 4.01 -8.80 17.59
C GLY A 273 2.80 -9.71 17.34
N ASP A 274 2.01 -9.41 16.32
CA ASP A 274 0.90 -10.22 15.86
C ASP A 274 1.21 -10.87 14.51
N TYR A 275 0.36 -11.79 14.06
CA TYR A 275 0.54 -12.45 12.78
C TYR A 275 0.26 -11.53 11.59
N SER A 276 1.08 -11.68 10.57
CA SER A 276 0.82 -11.17 9.22
C SER A 276 0.43 -12.33 8.30
N TYR A 277 -0.39 -12.06 7.29
CA TYR A 277 -0.92 -13.10 6.42
C TYR A 277 -0.55 -12.82 4.97
N LEU A 278 0.14 -13.77 4.34
CA LEU A 278 0.29 -13.83 2.89
C LEU A 278 -0.90 -14.62 2.35
N VAL A 279 -1.75 -13.98 1.55
CA VAL A 279 -2.99 -14.57 1.06
C VAL A 279 -3.05 -14.51 -0.46
N LEU A 280 -3.68 -15.52 -1.06
CA LEU A 280 -4.12 -15.48 -2.44
C LEU A 280 -5.62 -15.27 -2.45
N PRO A 281 -6.13 -14.13 -2.97
CA PRO A 281 -7.55 -13.85 -3.00
C PRO A 281 -8.30 -14.90 -3.83
N THR A 282 -9.49 -15.29 -3.38
CA THR A 282 -10.39 -16.13 -4.15
C THR A 282 -11.06 -15.31 -5.25
N GLN A 283 -11.54 -15.98 -6.29
CA GLN A 283 -12.27 -15.33 -7.38
C GLN A 283 -13.58 -14.71 -6.87
N ASP A 284 -14.05 -13.66 -7.56
CA ASP A 284 -15.26 -12.88 -7.27
C ASP A 284 -15.19 -11.95 -6.05
N CYS A 285 -14.38 -10.93 -6.18
CA CYS A 285 -14.30 -9.80 -5.25
C CYS A 285 -15.04 -8.55 -5.76
N GLN A 286 -16.05 -8.67 -6.64
CA GLN A 286 -16.72 -7.51 -7.27
C GLN A 286 -17.47 -6.63 -6.26
N ILE A 287 -18.01 -7.21 -5.19
CA ILE A 287 -18.66 -6.46 -4.11
C ILE A 287 -17.68 -5.54 -3.38
N SER A 288 -16.43 -5.99 -3.22
CA SER A 288 -15.34 -5.21 -2.62
C SER A 288 -14.58 -4.39 -3.65
N LEU A 289 -15.06 -4.28 -4.90
CA LEU A 289 -14.37 -3.61 -6.00
C LEU A 289 -12.99 -4.23 -6.26
N ASN A 290 -12.90 -5.55 -6.27
CA ASN A 290 -11.65 -6.31 -6.41
C ASN A 290 -10.56 -5.84 -5.43
N THR A 291 -10.93 -5.67 -4.16
CA THR A 291 -10.09 -5.03 -3.15
C THR A 291 -10.17 -5.79 -1.82
N LEU A 292 -9.06 -5.83 -1.10
CA LEU A 292 -8.92 -6.37 0.25
C LEU A 292 -8.38 -5.30 1.22
N ALA A 293 -8.49 -5.59 2.52
CA ALA A 293 -7.84 -4.82 3.58
C ALA A 293 -6.32 -4.75 3.34
N HIS A 294 -5.71 -3.63 3.72
CA HIS A 294 -4.25 -3.43 3.63
C HIS A 294 -3.52 -3.72 4.94
N GLY A 295 -4.24 -4.06 6.01
CA GLY A 295 -3.71 -4.37 7.33
C GLY A 295 -4.77 -4.84 8.30
N ALA A 296 -4.39 -5.08 9.54
CA ALA A 296 -5.26 -5.59 10.61
C ALA A 296 -6.27 -4.55 11.15
N GLY A 297 -6.23 -3.30 10.65
CA GLY A 297 -6.99 -2.21 11.24
C GLY A 297 -6.47 -1.78 12.61
N ARG A 298 -7.09 -0.78 13.21
CA ARG A 298 -6.74 -0.29 14.55
C ARG A 298 -7.98 0.11 15.32
N LYS A 299 -8.09 -0.42 16.54
CA LYS A 299 -9.11 0.00 17.50
C LYS A 299 -8.73 1.33 18.20
N TRP A 300 -7.43 1.64 18.31
CA TRP A 300 -6.91 2.79 19.06
C TRP A 300 -5.98 3.63 18.18
N GLN A 301 -5.96 4.94 18.41
CA GLN A 301 -4.99 5.82 17.76
C GLN A 301 -3.57 5.54 18.29
N ARG A 302 -2.54 5.78 17.43
CA ARG A 302 -1.14 5.47 17.79
C ARG A 302 -0.66 6.14 19.08
N GLY A 303 -1.13 7.36 19.38
CA GLY A 303 -0.79 8.09 20.59
C GLY A 303 -1.43 7.51 21.85
N GLU A 304 -2.43 6.66 21.71
CA GLU A 304 -3.19 6.04 22.79
C GLU A 304 -2.68 4.62 23.14
N CYS A 305 -1.88 4.03 22.23
CA CYS A 305 -1.21 2.76 22.44
C CYS A 305 0.10 3.01 23.19
N LYS A 306 0.09 2.88 24.51
CA LYS A 306 1.27 2.94 25.40
C LYS A 306 1.78 1.55 25.73
#